data_254ca668a34aafd7d466daead84f46b4
#
_entry.id   254ca668a34aafd7d466daead84f46b4
#
_cell.length_a   1.000
_cell.length_b   1.000
_cell.length_c   1.000
_cell.angle_alpha   90.00
_cell.angle_beta   90.00
_cell.angle_gamma   90.00
#
_symmetry.space_group_name_H-M   'P 1'
#
loop_
_entity.id
_entity.type
_entity.pdbx_description
1 polymer ?
#
loop_
_entity_poly.entity_id
_entity_poly.type
_entity_poly.pdbx_seq_one_letter_code
_entity_poly.pdbx_strand_id
1 'polypeptide(L)'
;MTKNAISWFEIPAVDFDRALAFYQKILDIEMHVMDMGPSKMGMLPHDSENGVGGAIVKAEGIDPAPSGGTRVYLNAGDDLLTVLNRVEGAGGSILIAKTHIGDGMGYYALFNDSEGNAVGLFSMN
;
A
#
# COMPACT_ATOMS: atom_id res chain seq x y z
N MET A 1 13.73 -16.52 16.47
CA MET A 1 12.52 -15.84 16.01
C MET A 1 12.87 -14.52 15.36
N THR A 2 12.24 -14.18 14.26
CA THR A 2 12.44 -12.91 13.57
C THR A 2 11.75 -11.77 14.31
N LYS A 3 12.26 -10.54 14.12
CA LYS A 3 11.67 -9.34 14.72
C LYS A 3 10.28 -9.03 14.17
N ASN A 4 10.07 -9.29 12.87
CA ASN A 4 8.83 -8.96 12.17
C ASN A 4 8.12 -10.23 11.75
N ALA A 5 6.81 -10.23 11.91
CA ALA A 5 5.99 -11.35 11.46
C ALA A 5 5.92 -11.44 9.93
N ILE A 6 6.25 -10.35 9.24
CA ILE A 6 6.20 -10.29 7.78
C ILE A 6 7.60 -9.96 7.24
N SER A 7 7.97 -10.55 6.10
CA SER A 7 9.25 -10.29 5.44
C SER A 7 9.10 -9.48 4.15
N TRP A 8 7.97 -9.58 3.48
CA TRP A 8 7.70 -8.95 2.19
C TRP A 8 6.20 -8.95 1.93
N PHE A 9 5.70 -7.98 1.19
CA PHE A 9 4.31 -7.99 0.75
C PHE A 9 4.20 -7.59 -0.72
N GLU A 10 3.11 -8.00 -1.35
CA GLU A 10 2.82 -7.65 -2.74
C GLU A 10 1.37 -7.21 -2.87
N ILE A 11 1.16 -6.11 -3.59
CA ILE A 11 -0.16 -5.57 -3.89
C ILE A 11 -0.42 -5.81 -5.38
N PRO A 12 -1.43 -6.62 -5.73
CA PRO A 12 -1.72 -6.91 -7.12
C PRO A 12 -2.21 -5.70 -7.90
N ALA A 13 -1.79 -5.60 -9.17
CA ALA A 13 -2.24 -4.56 -10.07
C ALA A 13 -2.79 -5.18 -11.36
N VAL A 14 -3.90 -4.66 -11.85
CA VAL A 14 -4.44 -4.99 -13.17
C VAL A 14 -3.71 -4.18 -14.24
N ASP A 15 -3.56 -2.88 -14.00
CA ASP A 15 -2.83 -1.95 -14.86
C ASP A 15 -1.62 -1.44 -14.10
N PHE A 16 -0.44 -1.92 -14.44
CA PHE A 16 0.78 -1.62 -13.70
C PHE A 16 1.10 -0.12 -13.69
N ASP A 17 1.03 0.54 -14.85
CA ASP A 17 1.37 1.96 -14.94
C ASP A 17 0.41 2.81 -14.13
N ARG A 18 -0.86 2.47 -14.15
CA ARG A 18 -1.88 3.15 -13.35
C ARG A 18 -1.64 2.97 -11.86
N ALA A 19 -1.35 1.75 -11.43
CA ALA A 19 -1.06 1.45 -10.04
C ALA A 19 0.20 2.17 -9.56
N LEU A 20 1.24 2.17 -10.38
CA LEU A 20 2.50 2.85 -10.08
C LEU A 20 2.25 4.35 -9.87
N ALA A 21 1.53 4.98 -10.78
CA ALA A 21 1.20 6.41 -10.68
C ALA A 21 0.38 6.71 -9.42
N PHE A 22 -0.59 5.86 -9.11
CA PHE A 22 -1.44 6.00 -7.92
C PHE A 22 -0.59 6.01 -6.64
N TYR A 23 0.23 4.97 -6.44
CA TYR A 23 1.00 4.84 -5.19
C TYR A 23 2.12 5.87 -5.07
N GLN A 24 2.76 6.22 -6.19
CA GLN A 24 3.76 7.30 -6.16
C GLN A 24 3.13 8.63 -5.75
N LYS A 25 1.89 8.87 -6.17
CA LYS A 25 1.19 10.11 -5.83
C LYS A 25 0.74 10.13 -4.36
N ILE A 26 0.09 9.08 -3.87
CA ILE A 26 -0.44 9.11 -2.50
C ILE A 26 0.65 9.06 -1.44
N LEU A 27 1.74 8.35 -1.70
CA LEU A 27 2.86 8.21 -0.76
C LEU A 27 3.94 9.26 -0.97
N ASP A 28 3.87 10.02 -2.07
CA ASP A 28 4.87 11.03 -2.44
C ASP A 28 6.27 10.42 -2.49
N ILE A 29 6.40 9.35 -3.25
CA ILE A 29 7.65 8.59 -3.39
C ILE A 29 7.94 8.31 -4.86
N GLU A 30 9.17 7.90 -5.13
CA GLU A 30 9.54 7.25 -6.38
C GLU A 30 9.73 5.77 -6.13
N MET A 31 9.25 4.93 -7.05
CA MET A 31 9.34 3.49 -6.93
C MET A 31 10.29 2.95 -7.98
N HIS A 32 11.13 2.01 -7.58
CA HIS A 32 12.04 1.34 -8.49
C HIS A 32 11.28 0.26 -9.27
N VAL A 33 11.28 0.36 -10.59
CA VAL A 33 10.56 -0.58 -11.46
C VAL A 33 11.48 -1.68 -11.94
N MET A 34 11.03 -2.92 -11.77
CA MET A 34 11.70 -4.10 -12.34
C MET A 34 10.77 -4.72 -13.37
N ASP A 35 11.19 -4.69 -14.63
CA ASP A 35 10.45 -5.29 -15.73
C ASP A 35 11.08 -6.65 -16.04
N MET A 36 10.35 -7.72 -15.77
CA MET A 36 10.83 -9.08 -15.95
C MET A 36 10.10 -9.78 -17.12
N GLY A 37 9.68 -8.99 -18.12
CA GLY A 37 8.96 -9.49 -19.28
C GLY A 37 7.47 -9.72 -18.94
N PRO A 38 7.06 -10.96 -18.62
CA PRO A 38 5.66 -11.25 -18.33
C PRO A 38 5.18 -10.67 -16.99
N SER A 39 6.09 -10.26 -16.11
CA SER A 39 5.74 -9.65 -14.84
C SER A 39 6.47 -8.34 -14.63
N LYS A 40 5.88 -7.45 -13.84
CA LYS A 40 6.45 -6.14 -13.47
C LYS A 40 6.26 -5.90 -12.01
N MET A 41 7.28 -5.31 -11.37
CA MET A 41 7.25 -4.91 -9.97
C MET A 41 7.62 -3.45 -9.82
N GLY A 42 6.84 -2.72 -9.01
CA GLY A 42 7.21 -1.40 -8.52
C GLY A 42 7.56 -1.51 -7.05
N MET A 43 8.83 -1.32 -6.74
CA MET A 43 9.36 -1.52 -5.38
C MET A 43 9.10 -0.28 -4.53
N LEU A 44 8.47 -0.48 -3.37
CA LEU A 44 8.31 0.59 -2.39
C LEU A 44 9.63 0.81 -1.65
N PRO A 45 10.06 2.08 -1.48
CA PRO A 45 11.29 2.35 -0.73
C PRO A 45 11.11 1.98 0.74
N HIS A 46 12.16 1.43 1.33
CA HIS A 46 12.19 1.05 2.74
C HIS A 46 13.63 1.01 3.24
N ASP A 47 13.79 1.00 4.55
CA ASP A 47 15.09 0.79 5.17
C ASP A 47 15.50 -0.67 4.95
N SER A 48 16.57 -0.90 4.18
CA SER A 48 17.00 -2.24 3.80
C SER A 48 17.52 -3.07 4.97
N GLU A 49 17.95 -2.42 6.06
CA GLU A 49 18.48 -3.12 7.22
C GLU A 49 17.43 -3.43 8.28
N ASN A 50 16.52 -2.48 8.53
CA ASN A 50 15.58 -2.56 9.65
C ASN A 50 14.11 -2.53 9.23
N GLY A 51 13.82 -2.24 7.97
CA GLY A 51 12.48 -2.15 7.47
C GLY A 51 11.99 -3.41 6.77
N VAL A 52 10.72 -3.43 6.45
CA VAL A 52 10.08 -4.45 5.63
C VAL A 52 9.62 -3.79 4.34
N GLY A 53 10.06 -4.33 3.22
CA GLY A 53 9.68 -3.83 1.90
C GLY A 53 8.51 -4.56 1.28
N GLY A 54 8.07 -4.05 0.15
CA GLY A 54 7.02 -4.65 -0.65
C GLY A 54 6.98 -4.04 -2.03
N ALA A 55 6.06 -4.51 -2.84
CA ALA A 55 5.94 -4.10 -4.23
C ALA A 55 4.50 -4.07 -4.70
N ILE A 56 4.26 -3.23 -5.71
CA ILE A 56 3.08 -3.34 -6.56
C ILE A 56 3.46 -4.34 -7.66
N VAL A 57 2.62 -5.33 -7.91
CA VAL A 57 2.96 -6.42 -8.81
C VAL A 57 1.88 -6.63 -9.86
N LYS A 58 2.29 -6.71 -11.12
CA LYS A 58 1.46 -7.24 -12.19
C LYS A 58 2.10 -8.52 -12.68
N ALA A 59 1.41 -9.64 -12.49
CA ALA A 59 1.88 -10.96 -12.94
C ALA A 59 0.69 -11.88 -13.15
N GLU A 60 0.86 -12.88 -13.99
CA GLU A 60 -0.16 -13.89 -14.21
C GLU A 60 -0.46 -14.64 -12.90
N GLY A 61 -1.73 -14.81 -12.60
CA GLY A 61 -2.17 -15.49 -11.39
C GLY A 61 -2.18 -14.66 -10.13
N ILE A 62 -1.81 -13.37 -10.23
CA ILE A 62 -1.84 -12.43 -9.11
C ILE A 62 -2.90 -11.38 -9.41
N ASP A 63 -4.07 -11.49 -8.78
CA ASP A 63 -5.22 -10.62 -9.06
C ASP A 63 -5.64 -9.85 -7.82
N PRO A 64 -6.16 -8.61 -7.99
CA PRO A 64 -6.71 -7.84 -6.87
C PRO A 64 -7.84 -8.57 -6.15
N ALA A 65 -7.90 -8.39 -4.84
CA ALA A 65 -8.95 -8.96 -3.99
C ALA A 65 -9.59 -7.85 -3.16
N PRO A 66 -10.68 -7.24 -3.64
CA PRO A 66 -11.25 -6.06 -3.01
C PRO A 66 -11.89 -6.29 -1.64
N SER A 67 -12.30 -7.51 -1.32
CA SER A 67 -13.01 -7.73 -0.07
C SER A 67 -12.71 -9.04 0.65
N GLY A 68 -11.98 -9.95 0.08
CA GLY A 68 -11.80 -11.28 0.67
C GLY A 68 -10.36 -11.73 0.85
N GLY A 69 -9.39 -10.92 0.45
CA GLY A 69 -7.99 -11.29 0.50
C GLY A 69 -7.31 -10.79 1.78
N THR A 70 -6.04 -11.12 1.87
CA THR A 70 -5.18 -10.60 2.93
C THR A 70 -5.06 -9.08 2.81
N ARG A 71 -5.17 -8.38 3.94
CA ARG A 71 -5.09 -6.91 3.96
C ARG A 71 -3.71 -6.47 4.40
N VAL A 72 -3.16 -5.50 3.68
CA VAL A 72 -1.90 -4.85 4.01
C VAL A 72 -2.20 -3.48 4.60
N TYR A 73 -1.54 -3.14 5.71
CA TYR A 73 -1.57 -1.80 6.27
C TYR A 73 -0.23 -1.14 5.99
N LEU A 74 -0.25 -0.07 5.19
CA LEU A 74 0.95 0.69 4.89
C LEU A 74 1.27 1.65 6.03
N ASN A 75 2.55 1.83 6.29
CA ASN A 75 3.00 2.83 7.24
C ASN A 75 2.80 4.22 6.62
N ALA A 76 1.91 5.00 7.21
CA ALA A 76 1.54 6.30 6.66
C ALA A 76 2.28 7.48 7.32
N GLY A 77 3.35 7.19 8.06
CA GLY A 77 4.14 8.24 8.70
C GLY A 77 3.51 8.74 10.00
N ASP A 78 3.66 10.03 10.27
CA ASP A 78 3.20 10.61 11.52
C ASP A 78 1.67 10.68 11.62
N ASP A 79 1.00 11.05 10.53
CA ASP A 79 -0.45 11.21 10.49
C ASP A 79 -0.96 10.67 9.16
N LEU A 80 -1.78 9.64 9.22
CA LEU A 80 -2.28 8.97 8.03
C LEU A 80 -3.14 9.89 7.13
N LEU A 81 -3.67 10.99 7.65
CA LEU A 81 -4.43 11.93 6.83
C LEU A 81 -3.59 12.53 5.70
N THR A 82 -2.28 12.65 5.88
CA THR A 82 -1.40 13.15 4.82
C THR A 82 -1.51 12.27 3.57
N VAL A 83 -1.58 10.96 3.75
CA VAL A 83 -1.74 10.00 2.64
C VAL A 83 -3.21 9.89 2.22
N LEU A 84 -4.10 9.72 3.20
CA LEU A 84 -5.52 9.47 2.93
C LEU A 84 -6.16 10.60 2.10
N ASN A 85 -5.79 11.85 2.39
CA ASN A 85 -6.33 13.01 1.68
C ASN A 85 -5.91 13.08 0.21
N ARG A 86 -4.94 12.28 -0.21
CA ARG A 86 -4.49 12.22 -1.61
C ARG A 86 -5.18 11.10 -2.41
N VAL A 87 -5.87 10.19 -1.73
CA VAL A 87 -6.40 8.97 -2.35
C VAL A 87 -7.42 9.26 -3.44
N GLU A 88 -8.41 10.09 -3.15
CA GLU A 88 -9.49 10.37 -4.13
C GLU A 88 -8.95 11.10 -5.36
N GLY A 89 -8.08 12.08 -5.17
CA GLY A 89 -7.45 12.79 -6.28
C GLY A 89 -6.50 11.93 -7.11
N ALA A 90 -6.07 10.80 -6.58
CA ALA A 90 -5.17 9.88 -7.29
C ALA A 90 -5.93 8.75 -8.01
N GLY A 91 -7.24 8.64 -7.83
CA GLY A 91 -8.05 7.64 -8.52
C GLY A 91 -8.55 6.50 -7.63
N GLY A 92 -8.41 6.63 -6.33
CA GLY A 92 -8.97 5.68 -5.37
C GLY A 92 -10.21 6.23 -4.67
N SER A 93 -10.65 5.53 -3.65
CA SER A 93 -11.79 5.96 -2.82
C SER A 93 -11.56 5.59 -1.36
N ILE A 94 -12.16 6.33 -0.45
CA ILE A 94 -12.02 6.08 0.99
C ILE A 94 -13.11 5.11 1.42
N LEU A 95 -12.71 3.99 2.02
CA LEU A 95 -13.64 2.99 2.57
C LEU A 95 -13.94 3.25 4.04
N ILE A 96 -12.92 3.49 4.84
CA ILE A 96 -13.05 3.81 6.26
C ILE A 96 -12.15 5.00 6.54
N ALA A 97 -12.76 6.09 7.02
CA ALA A 97 -12.03 7.30 7.40
C ALA A 97 -11.11 7.03 8.59
N LYS A 98 -10.21 7.98 8.88
CA LYS A 98 -9.29 7.87 10.01
C LYS A 98 -10.05 7.51 11.29
N THR A 99 -9.68 6.42 11.92
CA THR A 99 -10.37 5.84 13.08
C THR A 99 -9.37 5.55 14.19
N HIS A 100 -9.70 5.96 15.40
CA HIS A 100 -8.90 5.68 16.59
C HIS A 100 -9.03 4.20 16.95
N ILE A 101 -7.90 3.52 17.15
CA ILE A 101 -7.90 2.10 17.47
C ILE A 101 -8.12 1.88 18.98
N GLY A 102 -7.46 2.69 19.80
CA GLY A 102 -7.50 2.60 21.24
C GLY A 102 -6.35 3.38 21.85
N ASP A 103 -6.35 3.57 23.16
CA ASP A 103 -5.32 4.34 23.83
C ASP A 103 -3.93 3.76 23.57
N GLY A 104 -3.04 4.59 23.01
CA GLY A 104 -1.68 4.23 22.70
C GLY A 104 -1.51 3.27 21.50
N MET A 105 -2.59 2.95 20.77
CA MET A 105 -2.55 2.00 19.67
C MET A 105 -2.56 2.66 18.29
N GLY A 106 -2.75 3.97 18.23
CA GLY A 106 -2.73 4.70 16.97
C GLY A 106 -4.06 4.73 16.23
N TYR A 107 -3.97 4.94 14.91
CA TYR A 107 -5.12 5.16 14.03
C TYR A 107 -4.98 4.32 12.78
N TYR A 108 -6.11 3.99 12.17
CA TYR A 108 -6.12 3.32 10.87
C TYR A 108 -7.17 3.94 9.95
N ALA A 109 -7.02 3.66 8.68
CA ALA A 109 -8.00 3.96 7.66
C ALA A 109 -7.92 2.89 6.58
N LEU A 110 -8.97 2.76 5.79
CA LEU A 110 -8.98 1.86 4.63
C LEU A 110 -9.36 2.63 3.38
N PHE A 111 -8.72 2.29 2.27
CA PHE A 111 -9.05 2.87 0.98
C PHE A 111 -9.07 1.78 -0.09
N ASN A 112 -9.82 2.04 -1.17
CA ASN A 112 -9.66 1.29 -2.41
C ASN A 112 -8.60 1.98 -3.26
N ASP A 113 -7.63 1.22 -3.72
CA ASP A 113 -6.62 1.75 -4.64
C ASP A 113 -7.17 1.84 -6.08
N SER A 114 -6.33 2.25 -7.00
CA SER A 114 -6.70 2.39 -8.42
C SER A 114 -7.03 1.05 -9.08
N GLU A 115 -6.65 -0.06 -8.45
CA GLU A 115 -6.80 -1.41 -9.00
C GLU A 115 -7.93 -2.20 -8.34
N GLY A 116 -8.61 -1.61 -7.36
CA GLY A 116 -9.70 -2.28 -6.64
C GLY A 116 -9.25 -3.05 -5.40
N ASN A 117 -8.01 -2.91 -4.95
CA ASN A 117 -7.59 -3.53 -3.69
C ASN A 117 -8.07 -2.69 -2.51
N ALA A 118 -8.49 -3.38 -1.44
CA ALA A 118 -8.75 -2.73 -0.17
C ALA A 118 -7.45 -2.73 0.65
N VAL A 119 -6.91 -1.55 0.89
CA VAL A 119 -5.60 -1.36 1.53
C VAL A 119 -5.76 -0.48 2.77
N GLY A 120 -5.02 -0.80 3.81
CA GLY A 120 -5.02 -0.04 5.06
C GLY A 120 -3.88 0.95 5.16
N LEU A 121 -4.10 1.96 5.98
CA LEU A 121 -3.08 2.91 6.43
C LEU A 121 -3.03 2.89 7.94
N PHE A 122 -1.84 3.03 8.48
CA PHE A 122 -1.63 3.11 9.91
C PHE A 122 -0.72 4.28 10.26
N SER A 123 -1.03 4.98 11.35
CA SER A 123 -0.15 5.97 11.98
C SER A 123 -0.41 6.04 13.47
N MET A 124 0.57 6.51 14.24
CA MET A 124 0.41 6.65 15.69
C MET A 124 -0.40 7.90 16.09
N ASN A 125 -0.43 8.90 15.23
CA ASN A 125 -1.14 10.16 15.50
C ASN A 125 -2.32 10.39 14.57
#